data_26932dec256d1c83ca09f442ba930973
#
_entry.id   26932dec256d1c83ca09f442ba930973
#
_cell.length_a   1.000
_cell.length_b   1.000
_cell.length_c   1.000
_cell.angle_alpha   90.00
_cell.angle_beta   90.00
_cell.angle_gamma   90.00
#
_symmetry.space_group_name_H-M   'P 1'
#
loop_
_entity.id
_entity.type
_entity.pdbx_description
1 polymer ?
#
loop_
_entity_poly.entity_id
_entity_poly.type
_entity_poly.pdbx_seq_one_letter_code
_entity_poly.pdbx_strand_id
1 'polypeptide(L)'
;MNGGMFSWAALGRWAAVFAAVSGLAGSAAGQTEGRLDSAARRILAGDRLNISVREQPDMNKTYAVAGDGSIDFAFAGRVVIAELTSDEAARKLESVLEEKYFKDANVAISIANFVEGDVLVTGAVRNPGSLAFRGDSILTLVEAISRSGGLAENAAGDRVRILRWTPGGSMERQSIEVDVQGMLDTMDFSKDQYLRPRDIIIVPSRGAEEGRNEFLALGEVRAPGFHPYSEGLDVVKTVTLVGGLGEFADWSGARILRPKPSGEYAIVPLDLNRLFSAADMAMNLPLQKGDIFFVPSVRNLVRAQVYLLGEVNRPGAVSLSAGPDATVARLILDQGGATQF
;
A
#
# COMPACT_ATOMS: atom_id res chain seq x y z
N MET A 1 -47.65 -33.57 12.22
CA MET A 1 -46.76 -33.69 13.37
C MET A 1 -45.47 -34.30 12.91
N ASN A 2 -44.48 -33.50 12.60
CA ASN A 2 -43.06 -33.91 12.49
C ASN A 2 -42.25 -32.64 12.52
N GLY A 3 -41.66 -32.38 13.67
CA GLY A 3 -40.78 -31.26 13.92
C GLY A 3 -39.39 -31.52 13.31
N GLY A 4 -39.00 -30.67 12.41
CA GLY A 4 -37.64 -30.62 11.87
C GLY A 4 -36.72 -29.92 12.87
N MET A 5 -35.82 -30.65 13.46
CA MET A 5 -34.77 -30.21 14.37
C MET A 5 -33.68 -29.52 13.55
N PHE A 6 -33.63 -28.19 13.57
CA PHE A 6 -32.50 -27.44 13.03
C PHE A 6 -31.28 -27.60 13.96
N SER A 7 -30.23 -28.16 13.38
CA SER A 7 -28.96 -28.40 14.05
C SER A 7 -28.19 -27.09 14.29
N TRP A 8 -27.98 -26.76 15.56
CA TRP A 8 -27.22 -25.62 16.09
C TRP A 8 -25.69 -25.82 16.02
N ALA A 9 -25.20 -26.71 15.17
CA ALA A 9 -23.78 -27.08 15.14
C ALA A 9 -22.86 -26.09 14.39
N ALA A 10 -23.41 -25.12 13.66
CA ALA A 10 -22.58 -24.21 12.84
C ALA A 10 -22.13 -22.92 13.56
N LEU A 11 -22.77 -22.54 14.67
CA LEU A 11 -22.44 -21.32 15.41
C LEU A 11 -21.33 -21.48 16.47
N GLY A 12 -20.95 -22.71 16.79
CA GLY A 12 -19.96 -23.00 17.85
C GLY A 12 -18.50 -22.96 17.43
N ARG A 13 -18.20 -23.00 16.12
CA ARG A 13 -16.80 -23.13 15.64
C ARG A 13 -16.04 -21.80 15.58
N TRP A 14 -16.73 -20.67 15.53
CA TRP A 14 -16.10 -19.34 15.45
C TRP A 14 -15.66 -18.77 16.81
N ALA A 15 -16.28 -19.22 17.90
CA ALA A 15 -15.90 -18.79 19.24
C ALA A 15 -14.61 -19.46 19.77
N ALA A 16 -14.23 -20.62 19.22
CA ALA A 16 -13.07 -21.37 19.70
C ALA A 16 -11.73 -20.85 19.15
N VAL A 17 -11.74 -20.16 17.99
CA VAL A 17 -10.51 -19.57 17.41
C VAL A 17 -10.03 -18.35 18.20
N PHE A 18 -10.95 -17.61 18.84
CA PHE A 18 -10.59 -16.47 19.70
C PHE A 18 -9.99 -16.89 21.05
N ALA A 19 -10.25 -18.10 21.53
CA ALA A 19 -9.76 -18.58 22.83
C ALA A 19 -8.34 -19.16 22.75
N ALA A 20 -7.88 -19.61 21.58
CA ALA A 20 -6.55 -20.22 21.46
C ALA A 20 -5.40 -19.19 21.35
N VAL A 21 -5.71 -17.92 20.99
CA VAL A 21 -4.72 -16.84 20.98
C VAL A 21 -4.65 -16.10 22.33
N SER A 22 -5.68 -16.25 23.18
CA SER A 22 -5.77 -15.56 24.48
C SER A 22 -5.34 -16.41 25.69
N GLY A 23 -4.92 -17.64 25.52
CA GLY A 23 -4.73 -18.66 26.58
C GLY A 23 -3.32 -18.76 27.18
N LEU A 24 -2.41 -17.81 26.92
CA LEU A 24 -1.08 -17.75 27.55
C LEU A 24 -0.78 -16.35 28.13
N ALA A 25 -1.66 -15.86 29.00
CA ALA A 25 -1.37 -14.67 29.78
C ALA A 25 -1.75 -14.92 31.23
N GLY A 26 -0.86 -15.49 31.97
CA GLY A 26 -0.88 -15.58 33.42
C GLY A 26 0.52 -15.31 33.96
N SER A 27 0.73 -14.10 34.43
CA SER A 27 1.72 -13.60 35.39
C SER A 27 2.58 -12.44 34.90
N ALA A 28 2.24 -11.28 35.44
CA ALA A 28 3.08 -10.12 35.76
C ALA A 28 4.21 -9.75 34.79
N ALA A 29 4.01 -8.66 34.11
CA ALA A 29 4.88 -7.51 33.93
C ALA A 29 4.70 -6.90 32.53
N GLY A 30 4.43 -5.58 32.49
CA GLY A 30 4.80 -4.69 31.41
C GLY A 30 4.30 -5.04 30.01
N GLN A 31 3.45 -4.19 29.50
CA GLN A 31 3.06 -4.11 28.10
C GLN A 31 4.27 -4.29 27.16
N THR A 32 4.51 -5.49 26.67
CA THR A 32 5.22 -5.77 25.45
C THR A 32 4.14 -6.11 24.42
N GLU A 33 3.45 -5.09 23.91
CA GLU A 33 2.83 -5.19 22.60
C GLU A 33 3.90 -5.73 21.67
N GLY A 34 3.60 -6.84 20.98
CA GLY A 34 4.53 -7.63 20.21
C GLY A 34 5.32 -6.79 19.21
N ARG A 35 6.45 -6.30 19.65
CA ARG A 35 7.57 -5.87 18.83
C ARG A 35 8.18 -7.15 18.29
N LEU A 36 7.54 -7.69 17.26
CA LEU A 36 8.15 -8.73 16.45
C LEU A 36 9.50 -8.17 15.99
N ASP A 37 10.54 -8.95 16.16
CA ASP A 37 11.92 -8.59 15.86
C ASP A 37 11.98 -7.77 14.58
N SER A 38 12.38 -6.51 14.69
CA SER A 38 12.66 -5.64 13.54
C SER A 38 13.70 -6.24 12.60
N ALA A 39 14.42 -7.26 13.06
CA ALA A 39 15.34 -8.08 12.29
C ALA A 39 14.64 -8.97 11.23
N ALA A 40 13.40 -9.39 11.43
CA ALA A 40 12.66 -10.21 10.47
C ALA A 40 11.95 -9.40 9.39
N ARG A 41 11.80 -8.08 9.58
CA ARG A 41 11.15 -7.20 8.61
C ARG A 41 12.05 -6.98 7.39
N ARG A 42 11.46 -7.09 6.21
CA ARG A 42 12.15 -6.76 4.96
C ARG A 42 12.13 -5.25 4.71
N ILE A 43 13.23 -4.74 4.21
CA ILE A 43 13.39 -3.34 3.81
C ILE A 43 12.44 -3.05 2.64
N LEU A 44 11.71 -1.94 2.72
CA LEU A 44 10.77 -1.50 1.67
C LEU A 44 11.27 -0.21 1.02
N ALA A 45 10.86 0.01 -0.23
CA ALA A 45 11.05 1.29 -0.90
C ALA A 45 10.37 2.41 -0.10
N GLY A 46 11.10 3.49 0.15
CA GLY A 46 10.67 4.60 1.02
C GLY A 46 11.18 4.53 2.46
N ASP A 47 11.70 3.39 2.91
CA ASP A 47 12.35 3.31 4.22
C ASP A 47 13.60 4.20 4.28
N ARG A 48 13.91 4.68 5.46
CA ARG A 48 15.19 5.34 5.75
C ARG A 48 16.04 4.45 6.65
N LEU A 49 17.26 4.20 6.23
CA LEU A 49 18.19 3.28 6.88
C LEU A 49 19.37 4.04 7.46
N ASN A 50 19.71 3.79 8.71
CA ASN A 50 21.01 4.16 9.24
C ASN A 50 21.98 3.04 8.89
N ILE A 51 22.97 3.36 8.09
CA ILE A 51 24.04 2.43 7.70
C ILE A 51 25.32 2.92 8.34
N SER A 52 26.03 2.01 9.00
CA SER A 52 27.34 2.28 9.58
C SER A 52 28.35 1.25 9.06
N VAL A 53 29.52 1.75 8.69
CA VAL A 53 30.67 0.95 8.23
C VAL A 53 31.79 1.18 9.23
N ARG A 54 32.23 0.12 9.90
CA ARG A 54 33.24 0.21 10.97
C ARG A 54 34.56 0.79 10.47
N GLU A 55 34.96 0.37 9.27
CA GLU A 55 36.25 0.72 8.66
C GLU A 55 36.29 2.15 8.14
N GLN A 56 35.10 2.75 7.89
CA GLN A 56 34.97 4.08 7.30
C GLN A 56 33.82 4.89 7.93
N PRO A 57 34.04 5.58 9.05
CA PRO A 57 33.01 6.35 9.75
C PRO A 57 32.34 7.44 8.93
N ASP A 58 33.00 7.99 7.90
CA ASP A 58 32.46 8.99 6.97
C ASP A 58 31.30 8.45 6.13
N MET A 59 31.14 7.13 6.02
CA MET A 59 30.03 6.47 5.36
C MET A 59 28.80 6.31 6.26
N ASN A 60 28.93 6.60 7.57
CA ASN A 60 27.85 6.48 8.53
C ASN A 60 26.82 7.60 8.31
N LYS A 61 25.77 7.27 7.56
CA LYS A 61 24.71 8.20 7.16
C LYS A 61 23.36 7.51 7.13
N THR A 62 22.32 8.35 7.08
CA THR A 62 20.97 7.88 6.77
C THR A 62 20.77 7.87 5.28
N TYR A 63 20.44 6.71 4.73
CA TYR A 63 20.16 6.49 3.33
C TYR A 63 18.66 6.26 3.12
N ALA A 64 18.10 6.89 2.09
CA ALA A 64 16.70 6.64 1.69
C ALA A 64 16.66 5.53 0.65
N VAL A 65 15.77 4.58 0.83
CA VAL A 65 15.52 3.53 -0.18
C VAL A 65 14.65 4.12 -1.28
N ALA A 66 15.20 4.18 -2.49
CA ALA A 66 14.52 4.73 -3.66
C ALA A 66 13.31 3.86 -4.07
N GLY A 67 12.45 4.40 -4.94
CA GLY A 67 11.25 3.70 -5.42
C GLY A 67 11.54 2.41 -6.19
N ASP A 68 12.76 2.25 -6.73
CA ASP A 68 13.24 1.02 -7.37
C ASP A 68 13.86 0.01 -6.39
N GLY A 69 13.83 0.31 -5.09
CA GLY A 69 14.39 -0.53 -4.04
C GLY A 69 15.89 -0.39 -3.83
N SER A 70 16.54 0.56 -4.49
CA SER A 70 17.97 0.80 -4.36
C SER A 70 18.28 1.91 -3.36
N ILE A 71 19.53 1.92 -2.86
CA ILE A 71 20.15 3.06 -2.22
C ILE A 71 21.33 3.55 -3.05
N ASP A 72 21.62 4.83 -2.99
CA ASP A 72 22.86 5.41 -3.55
C ASP A 72 23.94 5.38 -2.46
N PHE A 73 24.70 4.27 -2.43
CA PHE A 73 25.65 4.00 -1.38
C PHE A 73 27.03 4.54 -1.76
N ALA A 74 27.65 5.28 -0.86
CA ALA A 74 28.95 5.92 -1.12
C ALA A 74 29.98 4.89 -1.63
N PHE A 75 30.73 5.27 -2.67
CA PHE A 75 31.71 4.48 -3.42
C PHE A 75 31.14 3.30 -4.23
N ALA A 76 30.11 2.62 -3.73
CA ALA A 76 29.52 1.46 -4.39
C ALA A 76 28.44 1.84 -5.42
N GLY A 77 27.95 3.11 -5.38
CA GLY A 77 26.88 3.57 -6.24
C GLY A 77 25.52 2.96 -5.89
N ARG A 78 24.73 2.69 -6.92
CA ARG A 78 23.36 2.19 -6.73
C ARG A 78 23.35 0.69 -6.38
N VAL A 79 22.85 0.35 -5.19
CA VAL A 79 22.71 -1.03 -4.71
C VAL A 79 21.26 -1.31 -4.34
N VAL A 80 20.65 -2.33 -4.94
CA VAL A 80 19.28 -2.76 -4.63
C VAL A 80 19.28 -3.57 -3.34
N ILE A 81 18.56 -3.11 -2.33
CA ILE A 81 18.47 -3.74 -0.99
C ILE A 81 17.03 -3.96 -0.51
N ALA A 82 16.03 -3.46 -1.24
CA ALA A 82 14.65 -3.78 -0.93
C ALA A 82 14.40 -5.30 -0.96
N GLU A 83 13.42 -5.76 -0.18
CA GLU A 83 13.04 -7.17 0.01
C GLU A 83 14.08 -8.00 0.82
N LEU A 84 15.20 -7.42 1.19
CA LEU A 84 16.17 -8.04 2.11
C LEU A 84 15.86 -7.65 3.56
N THR A 85 16.19 -8.52 4.49
CA THR A 85 16.26 -8.13 5.91
C THR A 85 17.45 -7.21 6.15
N SER A 86 17.52 -6.53 7.29
CA SER A 86 18.67 -5.68 7.63
C SER A 86 19.98 -6.45 7.58
N ASP A 87 20.00 -7.70 8.06
CA ASP A 87 21.19 -8.55 8.06
C ASP A 87 21.59 -9.03 6.65
N GLU A 88 20.59 -9.37 5.81
CA GLU A 88 20.83 -9.76 4.42
C GLU A 88 21.37 -8.57 3.60
N ALA A 89 20.82 -7.38 3.85
CA ALA A 89 21.28 -6.15 3.20
C ALA A 89 22.69 -5.76 3.67
N ALA A 90 23.00 -5.93 4.95
CA ALA A 90 24.35 -5.69 5.49
C ALA A 90 25.38 -6.59 4.79
N ARG A 91 25.14 -7.91 4.76
CA ARG A 91 26.02 -8.87 4.06
C ARG A 91 26.18 -8.54 2.57
N LYS A 92 25.12 -8.07 1.91
CA LYS A 92 25.20 -7.66 0.52
C LYS A 92 26.11 -6.44 0.35
N LEU A 93 25.98 -5.43 1.23
CA LEU A 93 26.85 -4.25 1.20
C LEU A 93 28.30 -4.59 1.54
N GLU A 94 28.53 -5.47 2.52
CA GLU A 94 29.86 -5.99 2.84
C GLU A 94 30.51 -6.60 1.59
N SER A 95 29.83 -7.53 0.92
CA SER A 95 30.33 -8.15 -0.31
C SER A 95 30.65 -7.14 -1.41
N VAL A 96 29.82 -6.10 -1.61
CA VAL A 96 30.07 -5.05 -2.60
C VAL A 96 31.28 -4.18 -2.23
N LEU A 97 31.47 -3.91 -0.94
CA LEU A 97 32.61 -3.13 -0.46
C LEU A 97 33.91 -3.92 -0.52
N GLU A 98 33.88 -5.21 -0.22
CA GLU A 98 35.05 -6.10 -0.25
C GLU A 98 35.53 -6.37 -1.67
N GLU A 99 34.65 -6.35 -2.65
CA GLU A 99 35.03 -6.57 -4.06
C GLU A 99 36.06 -5.53 -4.57
N LYS A 100 35.98 -4.26 -4.07
CA LYS A 100 36.77 -3.16 -4.65
C LYS A 100 37.49 -2.25 -3.67
N TYR A 101 37.05 -2.18 -2.39
CA TYR A 101 37.47 -1.10 -1.48
C TYR A 101 38.09 -1.56 -0.19
N PHE A 102 37.64 -2.66 0.39
CA PHE A 102 38.07 -3.14 1.70
C PHE A 102 38.47 -4.61 1.62
N LYS A 103 39.41 -5.03 2.46
CA LYS A 103 39.77 -6.43 2.57
C LYS A 103 38.80 -7.22 3.46
N ASP A 104 38.17 -6.51 4.39
CA ASP A 104 37.19 -7.03 5.36
C ASP A 104 36.29 -5.85 5.75
N ALA A 105 35.03 -5.88 5.39
CA ALA A 105 34.07 -4.82 5.66
C ALA A 105 33.05 -5.27 6.70
N ASN A 106 32.73 -4.41 7.65
CA ASN A 106 31.74 -4.69 8.68
C ASN A 106 30.63 -3.62 8.60
N VAL A 107 29.48 -4.02 8.11
CA VAL A 107 28.34 -3.13 7.88
C VAL A 107 27.21 -3.46 8.84
N ALA A 108 26.71 -2.45 9.55
CA ALA A 108 25.50 -2.55 10.35
C ALA A 108 24.39 -1.68 9.76
N ILE A 109 23.19 -2.25 9.63
CA ILE A 109 22.01 -1.57 9.09
C ILE A 109 20.90 -1.59 10.14
N SER A 110 20.32 -0.43 10.41
CA SER A 110 19.09 -0.30 11.18
C SER A 110 18.10 0.59 10.44
N ILE A 111 16.81 0.32 10.59
CA ILE A 111 15.78 1.16 9.98
C ILE A 111 15.55 2.36 10.88
N ALA A 112 15.85 3.56 10.38
CA ALA A 112 15.66 4.83 11.10
C ALA A 112 14.21 5.30 11.05
N ASN A 113 13.61 5.25 9.85
CA ASN A 113 12.22 5.58 9.65
C ASN A 113 11.60 4.56 8.71
N PHE A 114 10.48 4.05 9.12
CA PHE A 114 9.69 3.13 8.32
C PHE A 114 8.80 3.90 7.33
N VAL A 115 8.61 3.31 6.15
CA VAL A 115 7.58 3.82 5.24
C VAL A 115 6.20 3.61 5.85
N GLU A 116 5.40 4.67 5.87
CA GLU A 116 4.02 4.66 6.31
C GLU A 116 3.08 4.68 5.11
N GLY A 117 1.89 4.20 5.29
CA GLY A 117 0.85 4.21 4.27
C GLY A 117 -0.37 3.41 4.70
N ASP A 118 -1.23 3.15 3.76
CA ASP A 118 -2.43 2.37 3.99
C ASP A 118 -2.49 1.16 3.06
N VAL A 119 -3.14 0.12 3.52
CA VAL A 119 -3.59 -1.01 2.73
C VAL A 119 -5.10 -0.89 2.58
N LEU A 120 -5.60 -0.95 1.36
CA LEU A 120 -7.03 -0.91 1.10
C LEU A 120 -7.60 -2.32 1.02
N VAL A 121 -8.56 -2.64 1.88
CA VAL A 121 -9.30 -3.92 1.85
C VAL A 121 -10.70 -3.66 1.30
N THR A 122 -11.09 -4.41 0.28
CA THR A 122 -12.36 -4.19 -0.41
C THR A 122 -13.01 -5.50 -0.88
N GLY A 123 -14.26 -5.41 -1.26
CA GLY A 123 -15.06 -6.55 -1.71
C GLY A 123 -15.79 -7.25 -0.58
N ALA A 124 -15.88 -8.57 -0.62
CA ALA A 124 -16.66 -9.38 0.30
C ALA A 124 -15.94 -9.61 1.64
N VAL A 125 -15.67 -8.51 2.36
CA VAL A 125 -15.28 -8.50 3.78
C VAL A 125 -16.36 -7.76 4.58
N ARG A 126 -16.42 -7.97 5.89
CA ARG A 126 -17.47 -7.36 6.71
C ARG A 126 -17.36 -5.85 6.80
N ASN A 127 -16.14 -5.32 6.93
CA ASN A 127 -15.85 -3.90 7.04
C ASN A 127 -14.79 -3.51 6.01
N PRO A 128 -15.18 -3.27 4.74
CA PRO A 128 -14.24 -2.79 3.74
C PRO A 128 -13.75 -1.39 4.09
N GLY A 129 -12.49 -1.10 3.82
CA GLY A 129 -11.89 0.19 4.13
C GLY A 129 -10.38 0.20 4.06
N SER A 130 -9.80 1.34 4.45
CA SER A 130 -8.37 1.55 4.53
C SER A 130 -7.85 1.14 5.90
N LEU A 131 -6.81 0.31 5.93
CA LEU A 131 -6.09 -0.08 7.14
C LEU A 131 -4.76 0.65 7.17
N ALA A 132 -4.51 1.41 8.24
CA ALA A 132 -3.23 2.07 8.42
C ALA A 132 -2.11 1.03 8.54
N PHE A 133 -1.10 1.17 7.68
CA PHE A 133 0.12 0.40 7.73
C PHE A 133 1.14 1.16 8.57
N ARG A 134 1.42 0.66 9.77
CA ARG A 134 2.51 1.16 10.60
C ARG A 134 3.78 0.42 10.21
N GLY A 135 4.76 1.17 9.73
CA GLY A 135 5.97 0.57 9.20
C GLY A 135 6.82 -0.22 10.18
N ASP A 136 6.56 -0.11 11.49
CA ASP A 136 7.22 -0.85 12.58
C ASP A 136 6.59 -2.23 12.84
N SER A 137 5.49 -2.55 12.15
CA SER A 137 4.77 -3.83 12.28
C SER A 137 4.72 -4.57 10.95
N ILE A 138 4.66 -5.89 11.04
CA ILE A 138 4.41 -6.75 9.89
C ILE A 138 2.90 -6.91 9.78
N LEU A 139 2.33 -6.58 8.63
CA LEU A 139 0.92 -6.81 8.32
C LEU A 139 0.82 -7.91 7.25
N THR A 140 0.11 -8.98 7.58
CA THR A 140 -0.15 -10.07 6.63
C THR A 140 -1.53 -9.95 6.01
N LEU A 141 -1.77 -10.69 4.91
CA LEU A 141 -3.07 -10.72 4.24
C LEU A 141 -4.17 -11.24 5.17
N VAL A 142 -3.92 -12.33 5.89
CA VAL A 142 -4.88 -12.91 6.82
C VAL A 142 -5.18 -11.95 7.97
N GLU A 143 -4.17 -11.26 8.49
CA GLU A 143 -4.35 -10.25 9.53
C GLU A 143 -5.16 -9.06 9.03
N ALA A 144 -4.89 -8.56 7.81
CA ALA A 144 -5.64 -7.44 7.22
C ALA A 144 -7.12 -7.79 7.04
N ILE A 145 -7.42 -9.00 6.53
CA ILE A 145 -8.78 -9.48 6.41
C ILE A 145 -9.44 -9.62 7.79
N SER A 146 -8.72 -10.14 8.79
CA SER A 146 -9.22 -10.26 10.16
C SER A 146 -9.54 -8.89 10.79
N ARG A 147 -8.67 -7.89 10.60
CA ARG A 147 -8.91 -6.50 11.04
C ARG A 147 -10.10 -5.86 10.33
N SER A 148 -10.41 -6.30 9.11
CA SER A 148 -11.61 -5.91 8.35
C SER A 148 -12.86 -6.70 8.77
N GLY A 149 -12.84 -7.36 9.92
CA GLY A 149 -13.97 -8.14 10.46
C GLY A 149 -14.10 -9.53 9.86
N GLY A 150 -13.14 -9.99 9.07
CA GLY A 150 -13.14 -11.29 8.42
C GLY A 150 -13.84 -11.30 7.05
N LEU A 151 -13.83 -12.46 6.43
CA LEU A 151 -14.55 -12.71 5.17
C LEU A 151 -16.07 -12.59 5.40
N ALA A 152 -16.77 -12.00 4.43
CA ALA A 152 -18.22 -12.00 4.42
C ALA A 152 -18.76 -13.41 4.08
N GLU A 153 -20.02 -13.68 4.39
CA GLU A 153 -20.63 -15.00 4.17
C GLU A 153 -20.60 -15.45 2.71
N ASN A 154 -20.71 -14.51 1.78
CA ASN A 154 -20.66 -14.74 0.35
C ASN A 154 -19.24 -14.57 -0.26
N ALA A 155 -18.19 -14.49 0.55
CA ALA A 155 -16.84 -14.29 0.04
C ALA A 155 -16.31 -15.51 -0.70
N ALA A 156 -15.63 -15.28 -1.84
CA ALA A 156 -14.79 -16.25 -2.53
C ALA A 156 -13.36 -16.15 -1.98
N GLY A 157 -13.16 -16.64 -0.75
CA GLY A 157 -11.88 -16.54 -0.03
C GLY A 157 -10.76 -17.38 -0.64
N ASP A 158 -11.08 -18.29 -1.57
CA ASP A 158 -10.17 -19.09 -2.37
C ASP A 158 -9.48 -18.28 -3.49
N ARG A 159 -9.99 -17.10 -3.83
CA ARG A 159 -9.54 -16.25 -4.94
C ARG A 159 -9.31 -14.79 -4.52
N VAL A 160 -8.75 -14.57 -3.36
CA VAL A 160 -8.38 -13.22 -2.90
C VAL A 160 -7.22 -12.68 -3.73
N ARG A 161 -7.30 -11.43 -4.16
CA ARG A 161 -6.26 -10.79 -4.98
C ARG A 161 -5.63 -9.62 -4.25
N ILE A 162 -4.29 -9.56 -4.31
CA ILE A 162 -3.50 -8.41 -3.87
C ILE A 162 -3.03 -7.69 -5.12
N LEU A 163 -3.43 -6.44 -5.30
CA LEU A 163 -2.88 -5.58 -6.34
C LEU A 163 -1.71 -4.79 -5.76
N ARG A 164 -0.50 -5.17 -6.13
CA ARG A 164 0.75 -4.61 -5.63
C ARG A 164 1.42 -3.72 -6.64
N TRP A 165 1.95 -2.60 -6.19
CA TRP A 165 2.75 -1.71 -7.03
C TRP A 165 4.08 -2.35 -7.39
N THR A 166 4.46 -2.32 -8.67
CA THR A 166 5.75 -2.85 -9.13
C THR A 166 6.81 -1.75 -9.07
N PRO A 167 7.92 -1.95 -8.34
CA PRO A 167 9.06 -1.02 -8.36
C PRO A 167 9.67 -0.93 -9.75
N GLY A 168 10.13 0.25 -10.14
CA GLY A 168 10.86 0.41 -11.41
C GLY A 168 10.23 1.35 -12.44
N GLY A 169 9.19 2.12 -12.05
CA GLY A 169 8.68 3.23 -12.85
C GLY A 169 7.65 2.86 -13.91
N SER A 170 7.29 1.60 -14.09
CA SER A 170 6.10 1.24 -14.85
C SER A 170 4.86 1.53 -14.03
N MET A 171 3.86 2.20 -14.61
CA MET A 171 2.55 2.43 -13.98
C MET A 171 1.71 1.13 -13.97
N GLU A 172 2.33 0.00 -13.61
CA GLU A 172 1.67 -1.30 -13.63
C GLU A 172 1.54 -1.88 -12.21
N ARG A 173 0.47 -2.61 -11.97
CA ARG A 173 0.26 -3.34 -10.72
C ARG A 173 0.29 -4.83 -11.01
N GLN A 174 1.03 -5.56 -10.21
CA GLN A 174 1.02 -7.02 -10.20
C GLN A 174 -0.22 -7.49 -9.44
N SER A 175 -0.93 -8.47 -9.99
CA SER A 175 -1.99 -9.19 -9.30
C SER A 175 -1.44 -10.49 -8.73
N ILE A 176 -1.57 -10.67 -7.41
CA ILE A 176 -1.18 -11.88 -6.68
C ILE A 176 -2.46 -12.52 -6.18
N GLU A 177 -2.78 -13.74 -6.63
CA GLU A 177 -3.94 -14.49 -6.15
C GLU A 177 -3.54 -15.38 -4.99
N VAL A 178 -4.36 -15.43 -3.94
CA VAL A 178 -4.09 -16.14 -2.69
C VAL A 178 -5.35 -16.83 -2.20
N ASP A 179 -5.24 -18.12 -1.87
CA ASP A 179 -6.30 -18.92 -1.26
C ASP A 179 -6.31 -18.71 0.27
N VAL A 180 -6.99 -17.67 0.71
CA VAL A 180 -7.16 -17.37 2.14
C VAL A 180 -8.10 -18.38 2.81
N GLN A 181 -9.14 -18.85 2.09
CA GLN A 181 -10.07 -19.84 2.65
C GLN A 181 -9.35 -21.15 2.97
N GLY A 182 -8.52 -21.64 2.05
CA GLY A 182 -7.74 -22.86 2.26
C GLY A 182 -6.76 -22.73 3.43
N MET A 183 -6.11 -21.56 3.61
CA MET A 183 -5.24 -21.30 4.77
C MET A 183 -6.02 -21.32 6.09
N LEU A 184 -7.22 -20.74 6.13
CA LEU A 184 -8.08 -20.74 7.32
C LEU A 184 -8.63 -22.13 7.64
N ASP A 185 -9.00 -22.90 6.63
CA ASP A 185 -9.55 -24.25 6.80
C ASP A 185 -8.51 -25.25 7.28
N THR A 186 -7.27 -25.13 6.81
CA THR A 186 -6.14 -26.02 7.16
C THR A 186 -5.33 -25.52 8.35
N MET A 187 -5.53 -24.27 8.78
CA MET A 187 -4.68 -23.56 9.76
C MET A 187 -3.19 -23.52 9.36
N ASP A 188 -2.92 -23.59 8.06
CA ASP A 188 -1.57 -23.48 7.48
C ASP A 188 -1.36 -22.10 6.87
N PHE A 189 -0.63 -21.23 7.56
CA PHE A 189 -0.34 -19.87 7.14
C PHE A 189 1.04 -19.73 6.46
N SER A 190 1.66 -20.82 6.06
CA SER A 190 2.98 -20.80 5.39
C SER A 190 2.96 -20.02 4.06
N LYS A 191 1.80 -19.89 3.43
CA LYS A 191 1.58 -19.15 2.18
C LYS A 191 1.01 -17.75 2.39
N ASP A 192 0.82 -17.31 3.64
CA ASP A 192 0.32 -15.97 3.92
C ASP A 192 1.28 -14.90 3.37
N GLN A 193 0.70 -13.84 2.81
CA GLN A 193 1.48 -12.82 2.11
C GLN A 193 1.69 -11.60 3.01
N TYR A 194 2.93 -11.15 3.10
CA TYR A 194 3.25 -9.86 3.71
C TYR A 194 2.75 -8.73 2.82
N LEU A 195 2.02 -7.82 3.42
CA LEU A 195 1.48 -6.65 2.74
C LEU A 195 2.49 -5.51 2.73
N ARG A 196 2.34 -4.65 1.73
CA ARG A 196 3.13 -3.43 1.57
C ARG A 196 2.21 -2.21 1.61
N PRO A 197 2.73 -1.04 1.97
CA PRO A 197 1.97 0.20 1.83
C PRO A 197 1.44 0.35 0.39
N ARG A 198 0.18 0.77 0.28
CA ARG A 198 -0.56 0.95 -0.99
C ARG A 198 -0.98 -0.36 -1.69
N ASP A 199 -0.83 -1.52 -1.05
CA ASP A 199 -1.47 -2.73 -1.57
C ASP A 199 -3.00 -2.58 -1.53
N ILE A 200 -3.67 -3.12 -2.54
CA ILE A 200 -5.12 -3.22 -2.58
C ILE A 200 -5.51 -4.69 -2.51
N ILE A 201 -6.25 -5.05 -1.47
CA ILE A 201 -6.78 -6.40 -1.28
C ILE A 201 -8.20 -6.41 -1.82
N ILE A 202 -8.46 -7.29 -2.76
CA ILE A 202 -9.78 -7.51 -3.35
C ILE A 202 -10.26 -8.90 -2.98
N VAL A 203 -11.35 -8.97 -2.21
CA VAL A 203 -12.02 -10.22 -1.87
C VAL A 203 -13.26 -10.35 -2.77
N PRO A 204 -13.28 -11.26 -3.75
CA PRO A 204 -14.44 -11.44 -4.61
C PRO A 204 -15.61 -12.05 -3.84
N SER A 205 -16.84 -11.88 -4.35
CA SER A 205 -18.01 -12.61 -3.85
C SER A 205 -18.16 -13.94 -4.56
N ARG A 206 -18.63 -14.98 -3.86
CA ARG A 206 -19.07 -16.24 -4.47
C ARG A 206 -20.23 -15.95 -5.43
N GLY A 207 -20.12 -16.45 -6.65
CA GLY A 207 -21.07 -16.14 -7.74
C GLY A 207 -20.73 -14.84 -8.49
N ALA A 208 -19.66 -14.13 -8.16
CA ALA A 208 -18.98 -13.24 -9.08
C ALA A 208 -18.18 -14.11 -10.07
N GLU A 209 -18.88 -14.72 -11.02
CA GLU A 209 -18.23 -15.48 -12.09
C GLU A 209 -17.37 -14.53 -12.92
N GLU A 210 -16.23 -15.04 -13.43
CA GLU A 210 -15.48 -14.39 -14.49
C GLU A 210 -16.47 -14.18 -15.66
N GLY A 211 -16.97 -12.97 -15.79
CA GLY A 211 -17.97 -12.68 -16.80
C GLY A 211 -19.10 -11.75 -16.35
N ARG A 212 -19.23 -11.40 -15.06
CA ARG A 212 -20.21 -10.41 -14.67
C ARG A 212 -19.90 -9.06 -15.31
N ASN A 213 -20.96 -8.45 -15.81
CA ASN A 213 -20.95 -7.10 -16.37
C ASN A 213 -20.83 -6.10 -15.21
N GLU A 214 -19.64 -6.05 -14.55
CA GLU A 214 -19.39 -5.24 -13.36
C GLU A 214 -18.05 -4.50 -13.49
N PHE A 215 -17.96 -3.37 -12.83
CA PHE A 215 -16.71 -2.67 -12.54
C PHE A 215 -16.57 -2.51 -11.02
N LEU A 216 -15.36 -2.25 -10.53
CA LEU A 216 -15.09 -2.05 -9.12
C LEU A 216 -14.78 -0.57 -8.85
N ALA A 217 -15.48 0.06 -7.90
CA ALA A 217 -15.18 1.41 -7.44
C ALA A 217 -14.45 1.39 -6.10
N LEU A 218 -13.34 2.10 -5.98
CA LEU A 218 -12.46 2.10 -4.81
C LEU A 218 -12.03 3.49 -4.39
N GLY A 219 -11.66 3.61 -3.12
CA GLY A 219 -11.11 4.82 -2.52
C GLY A 219 -12.20 5.80 -2.07
N GLU A 220 -11.98 7.09 -2.27
CA GLU A 220 -12.85 8.18 -1.82
C GLU A 220 -14.06 8.37 -2.76
N VAL A 221 -14.90 7.35 -2.84
CA VAL A 221 -16.22 7.36 -3.46
C VAL A 221 -17.28 7.07 -2.40
N ARG A 222 -18.51 7.55 -2.57
CA ARG A 222 -19.55 7.37 -1.56
C ARG A 222 -20.06 5.94 -1.46
N ALA A 223 -20.08 5.20 -2.56
CA ALA A 223 -20.45 3.80 -2.59
C ALA A 223 -19.30 2.96 -3.17
N PRO A 224 -18.27 2.61 -2.36
CA PRO A 224 -17.22 1.72 -2.81
C PRO A 224 -17.73 0.28 -2.94
N GLY A 225 -17.20 -0.48 -3.91
CA GLY A 225 -17.57 -1.87 -4.15
C GLY A 225 -17.83 -2.18 -5.60
N PHE A 226 -18.42 -3.35 -5.86
CA PHE A 226 -18.78 -3.78 -7.20
C PHE A 226 -20.08 -3.11 -7.67
N HIS A 227 -20.05 -2.58 -8.88
CA HIS A 227 -21.19 -1.92 -9.53
C HIS A 227 -21.47 -2.55 -10.89
N PRO A 228 -22.75 -2.58 -11.33
CA PRO A 228 -23.08 -3.11 -12.63
C PRO A 228 -22.47 -2.24 -13.74
N TYR A 229 -21.81 -2.91 -14.69
CA TYR A 229 -21.34 -2.28 -15.91
C TYR A 229 -22.43 -2.36 -17.00
N SER A 230 -22.61 -1.29 -17.73
CA SER A 230 -23.42 -1.24 -18.94
C SER A 230 -22.61 -0.67 -20.09
N GLU A 231 -22.92 -1.10 -21.31
CA GLU A 231 -22.27 -0.57 -22.50
C GLU A 231 -22.47 0.94 -22.61
N GLY A 232 -21.40 1.67 -22.93
CA GLY A 232 -21.40 3.12 -22.97
C GLY A 232 -21.29 3.80 -21.60
N LEU A 233 -20.89 3.04 -20.54
CA LEU A 233 -20.53 3.63 -19.25
C LEU A 233 -19.25 4.46 -19.42
N ASP A 234 -19.27 5.69 -18.93
CA ASP A 234 -18.15 6.63 -18.93
C ASP A 234 -17.86 7.13 -17.51
N VAL A 235 -16.79 7.93 -17.33
CA VAL A 235 -16.37 8.43 -16.02
C VAL A 235 -17.47 9.26 -15.35
N VAL A 236 -18.19 10.11 -16.08
CA VAL A 236 -19.28 10.95 -15.52
C VAL A 236 -20.41 10.08 -14.98
N LYS A 237 -20.84 9.11 -15.77
CA LYS A 237 -21.89 8.16 -15.34
C LYS A 237 -21.41 7.31 -14.17
N THR A 238 -20.12 6.90 -14.19
CA THR A 238 -19.50 6.13 -13.10
C THR A 238 -19.53 6.91 -11.80
N VAL A 239 -19.10 8.17 -11.79
CA VAL A 239 -19.13 9.02 -10.59
C VAL A 239 -20.58 9.18 -10.09
N THR A 240 -21.54 9.30 -10.98
CA THR A 240 -22.97 9.36 -10.61
C THR A 240 -23.45 8.05 -9.98
N LEU A 241 -23.08 6.91 -10.57
CA LEU A 241 -23.47 5.58 -10.14
C LEU A 241 -22.94 5.24 -8.74
N VAL A 242 -21.69 5.66 -8.42
CA VAL A 242 -21.10 5.47 -7.10
C VAL A 242 -21.56 6.52 -6.07
N GLY A 243 -22.58 7.33 -6.40
CA GLY A 243 -23.16 8.33 -5.50
C GLY A 243 -22.32 9.59 -5.32
N GLY A 244 -21.31 9.80 -6.15
CA GLY A 244 -20.37 10.91 -6.08
C GLY A 244 -19.08 10.57 -5.35
N LEU A 245 -18.23 11.58 -5.19
CA LEU A 245 -16.93 11.45 -4.54
C LEU A 245 -17.04 11.73 -3.02
N GLY A 246 -16.10 11.17 -2.25
CA GLY A 246 -15.94 11.46 -0.83
C GLY A 246 -15.37 12.87 -0.59
N GLU A 247 -15.45 13.31 0.66
CA GLU A 247 -15.00 14.65 1.07
C GLU A 247 -13.49 14.85 0.86
N PHE A 248 -12.72 13.76 1.00
CA PHE A 248 -11.26 13.77 0.90
C PHE A 248 -10.74 13.22 -0.41
N ALA A 249 -11.58 13.21 -1.46
CA ALA A 249 -11.20 12.71 -2.76
C ALA A 249 -10.07 13.54 -3.41
N ASP A 250 -9.02 12.88 -3.87
CA ASP A 250 -8.02 13.47 -4.74
C ASP A 250 -8.53 13.43 -6.19
N TRP A 251 -9.08 14.55 -6.62
CA TRP A 251 -9.68 14.70 -7.94
C TRP A 251 -8.64 14.61 -9.07
N SER A 252 -7.40 14.99 -8.79
CA SER A 252 -6.31 14.98 -9.78
C SER A 252 -5.59 13.63 -9.86
N GLY A 253 -5.68 12.84 -8.79
CA GLY A 253 -5.04 11.53 -8.67
C GLY A 253 -5.93 10.35 -9.04
N ALA A 254 -7.15 10.60 -9.51
CA ALA A 254 -8.06 9.53 -9.93
C ALA A 254 -7.50 8.72 -11.11
N ARG A 255 -7.93 7.47 -11.24
CA ARG A 255 -7.44 6.57 -12.30
C ARG A 255 -8.36 5.38 -12.52
N ILE A 256 -8.29 4.83 -13.72
CA ILE A 256 -8.87 3.52 -14.03
C ILE A 256 -7.73 2.51 -14.07
N LEU A 257 -7.88 1.40 -13.33
CA LEU A 257 -7.00 0.24 -13.44
C LEU A 257 -7.70 -0.77 -14.34
N ARG A 258 -7.16 -0.99 -15.52
CA ARG A 258 -7.76 -1.86 -16.55
C ARG A 258 -7.04 -3.19 -16.60
N PRO A 259 -7.74 -4.32 -16.41
CA PRO A 259 -7.11 -5.63 -16.45
C PRO A 259 -6.58 -5.95 -17.85
N LYS A 260 -5.36 -6.52 -17.90
CA LYS A 260 -4.74 -7.06 -19.12
C LYS A 260 -4.88 -8.58 -19.15
N PRO A 261 -4.83 -9.21 -20.31
CA PRO A 261 -4.79 -10.68 -20.42
C PRO A 261 -3.62 -11.33 -19.68
N SER A 262 -2.53 -10.59 -19.44
CA SER A 262 -1.36 -11.05 -18.66
C SER A 262 -1.62 -11.15 -17.15
N GLY A 263 -2.80 -10.74 -16.65
CA GLY A 263 -3.10 -10.63 -15.22
C GLY A 263 -2.61 -9.34 -14.56
N GLU A 264 -1.92 -8.48 -15.31
CA GLU A 264 -1.50 -7.15 -14.86
C GLU A 264 -2.62 -6.11 -15.08
N TYR A 265 -2.47 -4.93 -14.48
CA TYR A 265 -3.38 -3.81 -14.67
C TYR A 265 -2.68 -2.63 -15.32
N ALA A 266 -3.19 -2.17 -16.45
CA ALA A 266 -2.81 -0.88 -17.02
C ALA A 266 -3.44 0.26 -16.21
N ILE A 267 -2.69 1.31 -15.96
CA ILE A 267 -3.20 2.51 -15.29
C ILE A 267 -3.54 3.56 -16.33
N VAL A 268 -4.79 3.98 -16.33
CA VAL A 268 -5.28 5.09 -17.14
C VAL A 268 -5.52 6.28 -16.19
N PRO A 269 -4.66 7.31 -16.21
CA PRO A 269 -4.79 8.45 -15.33
C PRO A 269 -6.05 9.27 -15.69
N LEU A 270 -6.72 9.80 -14.65
CA LEU A 270 -7.88 10.67 -14.77
C LEU A 270 -7.65 11.95 -13.97
N ASP A 271 -8.01 13.08 -14.54
CA ASP A 271 -8.10 14.35 -13.84
C ASP A 271 -9.57 14.79 -13.78
N LEU A 272 -10.20 14.49 -12.64
CA LEU A 272 -11.61 14.84 -12.42
C LEU A 272 -11.82 16.35 -12.24
N ASN A 273 -10.78 17.11 -11.84
CA ASN A 273 -10.86 18.57 -11.83
C ASN A 273 -11.02 19.11 -13.26
N ARG A 274 -10.22 18.61 -14.20
CA ARG A 274 -10.35 18.98 -15.62
C ARG A 274 -11.72 18.59 -16.17
N LEU A 275 -12.18 17.39 -15.82
CA LEU A 275 -13.47 16.91 -16.30
C LEU A 275 -14.64 17.75 -15.79
N PHE A 276 -14.74 17.96 -14.46
CA PHE A 276 -15.92 18.57 -13.85
C PHE A 276 -15.83 20.09 -13.68
N SER A 277 -14.62 20.64 -13.42
CA SER A 277 -14.44 22.07 -13.21
C SER A 277 -14.11 22.82 -14.48
N ALA A 278 -13.30 22.22 -15.37
CA ALA A 278 -12.95 22.83 -16.66
C ALA A 278 -13.79 22.31 -17.84
N ALA A 279 -14.74 21.40 -17.60
CA ALA A 279 -15.57 20.74 -18.60
C ALA A 279 -14.78 20.10 -19.75
N ASP A 280 -13.58 19.60 -19.46
CA ASP A 280 -12.72 18.93 -20.44
C ASP A 280 -13.21 17.50 -20.68
N MET A 281 -14.08 17.36 -21.68
CA MET A 281 -14.68 16.07 -22.04
C MET A 281 -13.67 15.04 -22.58
N ALA A 282 -12.44 15.43 -22.88
CA ALA A 282 -11.38 14.47 -23.22
C ALA A 282 -11.03 13.56 -22.03
N MET A 283 -11.33 13.99 -20.80
CA MET A 283 -11.17 13.18 -19.58
C MET A 283 -12.36 12.26 -19.30
N ASN A 284 -13.47 12.38 -20.02
CA ASN A 284 -14.63 11.50 -19.90
C ASN A 284 -14.42 10.19 -20.64
N LEU A 285 -13.47 9.38 -20.13
CA LEU A 285 -13.08 8.12 -20.76
C LEU A 285 -14.15 7.05 -20.57
N PRO A 286 -14.33 6.14 -21.56
CA PRO A 286 -15.21 4.99 -21.41
C PRO A 286 -14.58 3.96 -20.45
N LEU A 287 -15.39 3.46 -19.52
CA LEU A 287 -15.05 2.30 -18.73
C LEU A 287 -15.24 1.02 -19.55
N GLN A 288 -14.54 -0.02 -19.14
CA GLN A 288 -14.67 -1.37 -19.65
C GLN A 288 -15.07 -2.33 -18.52
N LYS A 289 -15.63 -3.45 -18.91
CA LYS A 289 -15.96 -4.53 -18.00
C LYS A 289 -14.69 -4.98 -17.23
N GLY A 290 -14.81 -5.08 -15.90
CA GLY A 290 -13.71 -5.45 -15.03
C GLY A 290 -12.74 -4.32 -14.70
N ASP A 291 -12.96 -3.10 -15.20
CA ASP A 291 -12.18 -1.95 -14.79
C ASP A 291 -12.34 -1.68 -13.29
N ILE A 292 -11.30 -1.11 -12.70
CA ILE A 292 -11.33 -0.59 -11.33
C ILE A 292 -11.25 0.94 -11.41
N PHE A 293 -12.32 1.62 -11.03
CA PHE A 293 -12.35 3.06 -10.88
C PHE A 293 -11.82 3.42 -9.49
N PHE A 294 -10.65 4.03 -9.41
CA PHE A 294 -9.98 4.32 -8.16
C PHE A 294 -9.80 5.83 -7.96
N VAL A 295 -10.29 6.33 -6.82
CA VAL A 295 -10.12 7.72 -6.39
C VAL A 295 -9.32 7.75 -5.09
N PRO A 296 -8.08 8.24 -5.08
CA PRO A 296 -7.26 8.31 -3.85
C PRO A 296 -7.85 9.30 -2.84
N SER A 297 -7.42 9.17 -1.57
CA SER A 297 -7.70 10.17 -0.54
C SER A 297 -6.56 11.18 -0.45
N VAL A 298 -6.89 12.47 -0.34
CA VAL A 298 -5.90 13.52 -0.03
C VAL A 298 -5.32 13.36 1.37
N ARG A 299 -5.99 12.64 2.28
CA ARG A 299 -5.45 12.33 3.62
C ARG A 299 -4.22 11.44 3.55
N ASN A 300 -4.12 10.60 2.52
CA ASN A 300 -3.04 9.64 2.32
C ASN A 300 -1.93 10.18 1.40
N LEU A 301 -2.07 11.43 0.94
CA LEU A 301 -0.96 12.10 0.29
C LEU A 301 0.10 12.35 1.36
N VAL A 302 1.17 11.56 1.33
CA VAL A 302 2.41 11.91 2.02
C VAL A 302 2.77 13.30 1.52
N ARG A 303 2.62 14.31 2.39
CA ARG A 303 3.06 15.66 2.08
C ARG A 303 4.57 15.58 1.99
N ALA A 304 5.09 15.43 0.77
CA ALA A 304 6.51 15.53 0.56
C ALA A 304 6.94 16.90 1.11
N GLN A 305 7.82 16.88 2.11
CA GLN A 305 8.39 18.10 2.67
C GLN A 305 9.72 18.37 1.98
N VAL A 306 9.89 19.57 1.49
CA VAL A 306 11.18 20.07 1.03
C VAL A 306 11.69 21.04 2.10
N TYR A 307 12.95 20.87 2.48
CA TYR A 307 13.63 21.81 3.35
C TYR A 307 14.28 22.89 2.52
N LEU A 308 13.79 24.11 2.66
CA LEU A 308 14.45 25.29 2.11
C LEU A 308 15.43 25.83 3.15
N LEU A 309 16.71 25.83 2.79
CA LEU A 309 17.82 26.28 3.65
C LEU A 309 18.63 27.34 2.90
N GLY A 310 19.29 28.21 3.65
CA GLY A 310 20.15 29.26 3.11
C GLY A 310 19.45 30.63 3.12
N GLU A 311 19.81 31.49 2.18
CA GLU A 311 19.40 32.90 2.07
C GLU A 311 17.95 33.03 1.54
N VAL A 312 16.98 32.52 2.30
CA VAL A 312 15.54 32.66 2.06
C VAL A 312 14.89 33.34 3.28
N ASN A 313 13.87 34.16 3.06
CA ASN A 313 13.23 34.93 4.13
C ASN A 313 12.60 34.06 5.23
N ARG A 314 12.13 32.85 4.88
CA ARG A 314 11.58 31.89 5.82
C ARG A 314 12.16 30.50 5.55
N PRO A 315 13.36 30.21 6.09
CA PRO A 315 13.93 28.86 5.96
C PRO A 315 13.12 27.86 6.80
N GLY A 316 12.99 26.64 6.31
CA GLY A 316 12.29 25.58 7.04
C GLY A 316 11.68 24.52 6.13
N ALA A 317 10.88 23.64 6.74
CA ALA A 317 10.15 22.60 6.03
C ALA A 317 8.91 23.18 5.34
N VAL A 318 8.81 22.99 4.04
CA VAL A 318 7.67 23.39 3.21
C VAL A 318 7.01 22.16 2.65
N SER A 319 5.70 22.02 2.87
CA SER A 319 4.92 20.93 2.28
C SER A 319 4.74 21.18 0.78
N LEU A 320 5.14 20.22 -0.04
CA LEU A 320 4.85 20.24 -1.47
C LEU A 320 3.37 19.90 -1.69
N SER A 321 2.64 20.83 -2.30
CA SER A 321 1.37 20.47 -2.94
C SER A 321 1.69 19.62 -4.17
N ALA A 322 1.12 18.43 -4.27
CA ALA A 322 1.26 17.62 -5.45
C ALA A 322 0.56 18.31 -6.63
N GLY A 323 1.34 18.86 -7.57
CA GLY A 323 0.83 19.50 -8.78
C GLY A 323 1.98 19.88 -9.72
N PRO A 324 1.69 20.06 -11.02
CA PRO A 324 2.70 20.45 -12.02
C PRO A 324 3.34 21.82 -11.72
N ASP A 325 2.76 22.59 -10.82
CA ASP A 325 3.22 23.94 -10.44
C ASP A 325 4.24 23.94 -9.28
N ALA A 326 4.60 22.78 -8.75
CA ALA A 326 5.59 22.67 -7.67
C ALA A 326 7.01 22.90 -8.21
N THR A 327 7.35 24.15 -8.49
CA THR A 327 8.70 24.54 -8.93
C THR A 327 9.50 25.12 -7.77
N VAL A 328 10.83 25.01 -7.83
CA VAL A 328 11.74 25.59 -6.84
C VAL A 328 11.52 27.11 -6.73
N ALA A 329 11.33 27.79 -7.85
CA ALA A 329 11.07 29.23 -7.86
C ALA A 329 9.79 29.61 -7.10
N ARG A 330 8.70 28.84 -7.29
CA ARG A 330 7.44 29.08 -6.57
C ARG A 330 7.58 28.80 -5.08
N LEU A 331 8.27 27.73 -4.69
CA LEU A 331 8.53 27.44 -3.27
C LEU A 331 9.32 28.55 -2.59
N ILE A 332 10.32 29.13 -3.25
CA ILE A 332 11.09 30.27 -2.73
C ILE A 332 10.19 31.50 -2.59
N LEU A 333 9.34 31.78 -3.58
CA LEU A 333 8.40 32.91 -3.55
C LEU A 333 7.37 32.77 -2.42
N ASP A 334 6.81 31.58 -2.23
CA ASP A 334 5.84 31.29 -1.16
C ASP A 334 6.46 31.46 0.26
N GLN A 335 7.78 31.32 0.37
CA GLN A 335 8.55 31.57 1.59
C GLN A 335 9.05 33.03 1.71
N GLY A 336 8.50 33.94 0.90
CA GLY A 336 8.82 35.34 0.94
C GLY A 336 10.02 35.78 0.11
N GLY A 337 10.50 34.90 -0.79
CA GLY A 337 11.63 35.20 -1.67
C GLY A 337 13.00 34.99 -1.03
N ALA A 338 14.04 35.26 -1.82
CA ALA A 338 15.41 35.29 -1.32
C ALA A 338 15.66 36.56 -0.46
N THR A 339 16.55 36.45 0.52
CA THR A 339 17.00 37.62 1.30
C THR A 339 17.76 38.56 0.37
N GLN A 340 17.58 39.86 0.56
CA GLN A 340 18.40 40.86 -0.11
C GLN A 340 19.69 41.07 0.71
N PHE A 341 20.82 41.04 0.04
CA PHE A 341 22.12 41.46 0.62
C PHE A 341 22.17 42.98 0.77
#